data_db325bb7806ff5f21b2afd4ef707ff4a
#
_entry.id   db325bb7806ff5f21b2afd4ef707ff4a
#
_cell.length_a   1.000
_cell.length_b   1.000
_cell.length_c   1.000
_cell.angle_alpha   90.00
_cell.angle_beta   90.00
_cell.angle_gamma   90.00
#
_symmetry.space_group_name_H-M   'P 1'
#
loop_
_entity.id
_entity.type
_entity.pdbx_description
1 polymer ?
#
loop_
_entity_poly.entity_id
_entity_poly.type
_entity_poly.pdbx_seq_one_letter_code
_entity_poly.pdbx_strand_id
1 'polypeptide(L)'
;MASDFAIEARGLSKSFGDLRAVSELELNVPKAEIYGFLGPNGSGKSTTIRMLCGLLTPTAGSATVLGTVVPGDEQSLKPKIGYMTQKFSLFGDLTVYENLKFIAEIYSVPTRDHKRRIEELLSNYDLVKQSKQFAATMSGGQKQRLALACAVLHRPQLLFLDEPTSAVDPQSRRDFWANLFRLAEAGTTIMVSTHYMDEAERCHRLAILDRGVKVADGTPQELQQATGMNVVEVSANDPYAAQSALAGLAEVVSVTQLGIRLRVLIPDHHGDPVDLAERALAGEGITATIRQTPASMEDVFVAVTMRAEACRK
;
A
#
# COMPACT_ATOMS: atom_id res chain seq x y z
N MET A 1 1.60 -14.27 -27.12
CA MET A 1 1.11 -14.76 -25.82
C MET A 1 0.65 -13.56 -25.02
N ALA A 2 -0.51 -13.60 -24.37
CA ALA A 2 -0.94 -12.52 -23.49
C ALA A 2 0.02 -12.49 -22.27
N SER A 3 0.52 -11.31 -21.89
CA SER A 3 1.36 -11.17 -20.69
C SER A 3 0.55 -11.60 -19.45
N ASP A 4 1.19 -12.30 -18.52
CA ASP A 4 0.61 -12.66 -17.22
C ASP A 4 0.54 -11.46 -16.28
N PHE A 5 1.18 -10.35 -16.66
CA PHE A 5 1.21 -9.11 -15.90
C PHE A 5 0.15 -8.12 -16.39
N ALA A 6 -0.44 -7.40 -15.44
CA ALA A 6 -1.30 -6.25 -15.69
C ALA A 6 -0.49 -4.98 -15.89
N ILE A 7 0.67 -4.89 -15.23
CA ILE A 7 1.61 -3.77 -15.34
C ILE A 7 3.03 -4.31 -15.49
N GLU A 8 3.76 -3.79 -16.45
CA GLU A 8 5.20 -3.97 -16.61
C GLU A 8 5.83 -2.58 -16.79
N ALA A 9 6.67 -2.15 -15.86
CA ALA A 9 7.39 -0.87 -15.95
C ALA A 9 8.89 -1.12 -16.01
N ARG A 10 9.60 -0.35 -16.86
CA ARG A 10 11.04 -0.49 -17.10
C ARG A 10 11.72 0.87 -17.04
N GLY A 11 12.62 1.03 -16.09
CA GLY A 11 13.39 2.25 -15.88
C GLY A 11 12.51 3.48 -15.61
N LEU A 12 11.26 3.29 -15.14
CA LEU A 12 10.28 4.36 -15.02
C LEU A 12 10.77 5.40 -14.01
N SER A 13 10.94 6.64 -14.48
CA SER A 13 11.55 7.71 -13.68
C SER A 13 10.76 9.01 -13.81
N LYS A 14 10.73 9.79 -12.71
CA LYS A 14 10.12 11.13 -12.69
C LYS A 14 10.93 12.10 -11.87
N SER A 15 11.30 13.23 -12.50
CA SER A 15 11.91 14.38 -11.83
C SER A 15 11.00 15.61 -11.94
N PHE A 16 11.02 16.44 -10.91
CA PHE A 16 10.38 17.75 -10.85
C PHE A 16 11.48 18.77 -10.48
N GLY A 17 12.05 19.45 -11.48
CA GLY A 17 13.27 20.20 -11.30
C GLY A 17 14.38 19.29 -10.77
N ASP A 18 15.02 19.67 -9.68
CA ASP A 18 16.09 18.91 -9.04
C ASP A 18 15.59 17.72 -8.20
N LEU A 19 14.29 17.66 -7.91
CA LEU A 19 13.73 16.57 -7.11
C LEU A 19 13.47 15.34 -7.97
N ARG A 20 14.20 14.25 -7.74
CA ARG A 20 13.96 12.95 -8.35
C ARG A 20 12.93 12.18 -7.52
N ALA A 21 11.65 12.27 -7.90
CA ALA A 21 10.53 11.68 -7.18
C ALA A 21 10.39 10.18 -7.38
N VAL A 22 10.82 9.65 -8.54
CA VAL A 22 10.88 8.21 -8.86
C VAL A 22 12.14 7.95 -9.68
N SER A 23 12.89 6.92 -9.33
CA SER A 23 14.18 6.55 -9.91
C SER A 23 14.14 5.15 -10.46
N GLU A 24 14.25 5.00 -11.78
CA GLU A 24 14.53 3.73 -12.49
C GLU A 24 13.69 2.55 -11.97
N LEU A 25 12.37 2.80 -11.78
CA LEU A 25 11.48 1.81 -11.22
C LEU A 25 11.26 0.65 -12.21
N GLU A 26 11.63 -0.55 -11.78
CA GLU A 26 11.28 -1.82 -12.40
C GLU A 26 10.10 -2.43 -11.65
N LEU A 27 8.99 -2.73 -12.33
CA LEU A 27 7.78 -3.23 -11.70
C LEU A 27 7.06 -4.23 -12.59
N ASN A 28 6.65 -5.36 -12.00
CA ASN A 28 5.80 -6.36 -12.63
C ASN A 28 4.64 -6.69 -11.69
N VAL A 29 3.43 -6.29 -12.09
CA VAL A 29 2.20 -6.53 -11.31
C VAL A 29 1.40 -7.65 -11.95
N PRO A 30 1.22 -8.81 -11.27
CA PRO A 30 0.40 -9.91 -11.78
C PRO A 30 -1.07 -9.51 -11.93
N LYS A 31 -1.80 -10.23 -12.80
CA LYS A 31 -3.25 -10.04 -12.97
C LYS A 31 -4.03 -10.65 -11.82
N ALA A 32 -5.21 -10.06 -11.55
CA ALA A 32 -6.18 -10.54 -10.56
C ALA A 32 -5.63 -10.64 -9.12
N GLU A 33 -4.64 -9.81 -8.79
CA GLU A 33 -4.05 -9.72 -7.46
C GLU A 33 -4.20 -8.31 -6.88
N ILE A 34 -4.09 -8.22 -5.55
CA ILE A 34 -3.92 -6.95 -4.84
C ILE A 34 -2.43 -6.74 -4.64
N TYR A 35 -1.88 -5.77 -5.36
CA TYR A 35 -0.47 -5.38 -5.28
C TYR A 35 -0.31 -4.10 -4.45
N GLY A 36 0.42 -4.19 -3.35
CA GLY A 36 0.68 -3.10 -2.42
C GLY A 36 1.87 -2.23 -2.85
N PHE A 37 1.75 -0.92 -2.67
CA PHE A 37 2.84 0.05 -2.74
C PHE A 37 3.04 0.64 -1.36
N LEU A 38 3.95 0.08 -0.58
CA LEU A 38 4.26 0.49 0.78
C LEU A 38 5.39 1.53 0.79
N GLY A 39 5.27 2.53 1.63
CA GLY A 39 6.34 3.51 1.85
C GLY A 39 5.86 4.77 2.55
N PRO A 40 6.79 5.58 3.11
CA PRO A 40 6.43 6.83 3.78
C PRO A 40 5.88 7.87 2.80
N ASN A 41 5.37 8.96 3.35
CA ASN A 41 4.96 10.10 2.53
C ASN A 41 6.17 10.67 1.78
N GLY A 42 5.97 11.00 0.49
CA GLY A 42 7.06 11.46 -0.37
C GLY A 42 7.95 10.35 -0.98
N SER A 43 7.69 9.07 -0.74
CA SER A 43 8.48 7.97 -1.33
C SER A 43 8.23 7.72 -2.82
N GLY A 44 7.32 8.46 -3.47
CA GLY A 44 7.05 8.34 -4.90
C GLY A 44 5.80 7.53 -5.28
N LYS A 45 5.03 6.97 -4.32
CA LYS A 45 3.84 6.12 -4.56
C LYS A 45 2.81 6.77 -5.49
N SER A 46 2.26 7.93 -5.08
CA SER A 46 1.25 8.66 -5.88
C SER A 46 1.80 9.11 -7.24
N THR A 47 3.08 9.50 -7.30
CA THR A 47 3.74 9.87 -8.55
C THR A 47 3.79 8.67 -9.51
N THR A 48 4.15 7.50 -9.02
CA THR A 48 4.16 6.25 -9.80
C THR A 48 2.76 5.89 -10.29
N ILE A 49 1.76 5.88 -9.40
CA ILE A 49 0.37 5.59 -9.79
C ILE A 49 -0.09 6.54 -10.92
N ARG A 50 0.18 7.85 -10.80
CA ARG A 50 -0.21 8.83 -11.83
C ARG A 50 0.50 8.60 -13.16
N MET A 51 1.76 8.16 -13.16
CA MET A 51 2.46 7.78 -14.40
C MET A 51 1.80 6.55 -15.02
N LEU A 52 1.52 5.50 -14.25
CA LEU A 52 0.89 4.27 -14.73
C LEU A 52 -0.55 4.49 -15.23
N CYS A 53 -1.28 5.45 -14.66
CA CYS A 53 -2.61 5.86 -15.14
C CYS A 53 -2.58 6.73 -16.41
N GLY A 54 -1.39 7.13 -16.88
CA GLY A 54 -1.25 8.08 -17.97
C GLY A 54 -1.68 9.52 -17.63
N LEU A 55 -1.73 9.86 -16.32
CA LEU A 55 -2.06 11.20 -15.83
C LEU A 55 -0.80 12.08 -15.66
N LEU A 56 0.36 11.48 -15.70
CA LEU A 56 1.65 12.15 -15.55
C LEU A 56 2.67 11.51 -16.49
N THR A 57 3.26 12.29 -17.38
CA THR A 57 4.31 11.81 -18.28
C THR A 57 5.59 11.54 -17.51
N PRO A 58 6.20 10.35 -17.59
CA PRO A 58 7.51 10.07 -17.00
C PRO A 58 8.60 10.93 -17.65
N THR A 59 9.68 11.17 -16.91
CA THR A 59 10.88 11.86 -17.45
C THR A 59 11.75 10.89 -18.24
N ALA A 60 11.77 9.61 -17.85
CA ALA A 60 12.46 8.52 -18.55
C ALA A 60 11.77 7.18 -18.30
N GLY A 61 12.09 6.18 -19.10
CA GLY A 61 11.49 4.86 -19.03
C GLY A 61 10.06 4.81 -19.58
N SER A 62 9.44 3.65 -19.46
CA SER A 62 8.08 3.41 -19.94
C SER A 62 7.40 2.32 -19.13
N ALA A 63 6.10 2.20 -19.28
CA ALA A 63 5.33 1.08 -18.73
C ALA A 63 4.37 0.52 -19.78
N THR A 64 4.08 -0.77 -19.69
CA THR A 64 2.96 -1.40 -20.38
C THR A 64 1.89 -1.71 -19.35
N VAL A 65 0.71 -1.12 -19.51
CA VAL A 65 -0.43 -1.28 -18.60
C VAL A 65 -1.60 -1.89 -19.38
N LEU A 66 -2.02 -3.10 -19.00
CA LEU A 66 -3.05 -3.87 -19.71
C LEU A 66 -2.78 -3.97 -21.24
N GLY A 67 -1.50 -4.15 -21.61
CA GLY A 67 -1.06 -4.20 -23.00
C GLY A 67 -0.93 -2.85 -23.71
N THR A 68 -1.22 -1.76 -23.01
CA THR A 68 -1.12 -0.38 -23.55
C THR A 68 0.18 0.25 -23.08
N VAL A 69 0.99 0.80 -24.00
CA VAL A 69 2.24 1.49 -23.69
C VAL A 69 1.96 2.90 -23.14
N VAL A 70 2.61 3.25 -22.04
CA VAL A 70 2.53 4.55 -21.38
C VAL A 70 3.96 5.07 -21.14
N PRO A 71 4.32 6.27 -21.61
CA PRO A 71 3.49 7.21 -22.39
C PRO A 71 3.25 6.70 -23.83
N GLY A 72 2.09 7.03 -24.39
CA GLY A 72 1.77 6.72 -25.79
C GLY A 72 0.28 6.70 -26.11
N ASP A 73 -0.48 5.71 -25.64
CA ASP A 73 -1.91 5.57 -25.95
C ASP A 73 -2.78 5.57 -24.67
N GLU A 74 -2.67 6.64 -23.88
CA GLU A 74 -3.41 6.78 -22.62
C GLU A 74 -4.93 6.81 -22.83
N GLN A 75 -5.40 7.20 -24.02
CA GLN A 75 -6.83 7.26 -24.31
C GLN A 75 -7.46 5.86 -24.34
N SER A 76 -6.76 4.87 -24.89
CA SER A 76 -7.24 3.48 -24.91
C SER A 76 -7.17 2.80 -23.53
N LEU A 77 -6.35 3.33 -22.62
CA LEU A 77 -6.19 2.82 -21.27
C LEU A 77 -7.33 3.28 -20.35
N LYS A 78 -7.77 4.53 -20.44
CA LYS A 78 -8.75 5.14 -19.53
C LYS A 78 -10.02 4.32 -19.31
N PRO A 79 -10.66 3.71 -20.32
CA PRO A 79 -11.86 2.90 -20.11
C PRO A 79 -11.60 1.57 -19.36
N LYS A 80 -10.34 1.13 -19.32
CA LYS A 80 -9.94 -0.16 -18.73
C LYS A 80 -9.52 -0.05 -17.27
N ILE A 81 -9.27 1.19 -16.79
CA ILE A 81 -8.78 1.45 -15.44
C ILE A 81 -9.78 2.23 -14.60
N GLY A 82 -9.81 1.94 -13.30
CA GLY A 82 -10.43 2.80 -12.30
C GLY A 82 -9.35 3.49 -11.48
N TYR A 83 -9.60 4.72 -11.04
CA TYR A 83 -8.67 5.45 -10.20
C TYR A 83 -9.39 6.14 -9.04
N MET A 84 -8.96 5.85 -7.83
CA MET A 84 -9.40 6.52 -6.62
C MET A 84 -8.25 7.33 -6.03
N THR A 85 -8.43 8.63 -5.98
CA THR A 85 -7.44 9.59 -5.46
C THR A 85 -7.43 9.61 -3.93
N GLN A 86 -6.31 10.00 -3.33
CA GLN A 86 -6.16 10.15 -1.88
C GLN A 86 -7.20 11.11 -1.28
N LYS A 87 -7.44 12.25 -1.92
CA LYS A 87 -8.48 13.20 -1.51
C LYS A 87 -9.80 12.85 -2.17
N PHE A 88 -10.90 12.96 -1.43
CA PHE A 88 -12.23 12.82 -2.00
C PHE A 88 -12.44 13.82 -3.15
N SER A 89 -12.60 13.30 -4.37
CA SER A 89 -12.62 14.09 -5.61
C SER A 89 -14.00 14.10 -6.31
N LEU A 90 -15.02 13.54 -5.66
CA LEU A 90 -16.38 13.54 -6.19
C LEU A 90 -17.12 14.83 -5.84
N PHE A 91 -18.22 15.08 -6.55
CA PHE A 91 -18.99 16.32 -6.41
C PHE A 91 -19.80 16.30 -5.11
N GLY A 92 -19.45 17.20 -4.19
CA GLY A 92 -20.08 17.30 -2.88
C GLY A 92 -21.53 17.81 -2.94
N ASP A 93 -21.85 18.62 -3.91
CA ASP A 93 -23.16 19.20 -4.23
C ASP A 93 -24.08 18.27 -5.04
N LEU A 94 -23.60 17.12 -5.45
CA LEU A 94 -24.39 16.04 -6.00
C LEU A 94 -24.71 14.98 -4.93
N THR A 95 -25.86 14.34 -5.07
CA THR A 95 -26.21 13.16 -4.29
C THR A 95 -25.35 11.95 -4.65
N VAL A 96 -25.39 10.91 -3.82
CA VAL A 96 -24.73 9.63 -4.11
C VAL A 96 -25.18 9.08 -5.47
N TYR A 97 -26.49 9.06 -5.74
CA TYR A 97 -27.03 8.59 -7.01
C TYR A 97 -26.57 9.44 -8.20
N GLU A 98 -26.56 10.76 -8.08
CA GLU A 98 -26.12 11.67 -9.13
C GLU A 98 -24.63 11.56 -9.41
N ASN A 99 -23.78 11.39 -8.40
CA ASN A 99 -22.37 11.09 -8.59
C ASN A 99 -22.17 9.80 -9.40
N LEU A 100 -22.85 8.71 -9.04
CA LEU A 100 -22.77 7.44 -9.78
C LEU A 100 -23.28 7.60 -11.21
N LYS A 101 -24.40 8.31 -11.41
CA LYS A 101 -24.95 8.58 -12.74
C LYS A 101 -23.97 9.38 -13.61
N PHE A 102 -23.37 10.43 -13.05
CA PHE A 102 -22.38 11.25 -13.73
C PHE A 102 -21.16 10.42 -14.19
N ILE A 103 -20.65 9.56 -13.32
CA ILE A 103 -19.55 8.64 -13.66
C ILE A 103 -19.96 7.66 -14.76
N ALA A 104 -21.20 7.13 -14.72
CA ALA A 104 -21.70 6.26 -15.76
C ALA A 104 -21.72 6.96 -17.14
N GLU A 105 -22.09 8.24 -17.17
CA GLU A 105 -22.08 9.06 -18.40
C GLU A 105 -20.65 9.30 -18.90
N ILE A 106 -19.69 9.66 -18.01
CA ILE A 106 -18.27 9.86 -18.37
C ILE A 106 -17.67 8.61 -19.02
N TYR A 107 -17.94 7.44 -18.44
CA TYR A 107 -17.42 6.17 -18.96
C TYR A 107 -18.29 5.55 -20.07
N SER A 108 -19.26 6.32 -20.59
CA SER A 108 -20.14 5.90 -21.70
C SER A 108 -20.83 4.55 -21.46
N VAL A 109 -21.20 4.26 -20.21
CA VAL A 109 -22.04 3.13 -19.90
C VAL A 109 -23.38 3.28 -20.60
N PRO A 110 -23.93 2.27 -21.28
CA PRO A 110 -25.20 2.41 -21.98
C PRO A 110 -26.33 2.89 -21.04
N THR A 111 -27.08 3.92 -21.43
CA THR A 111 -28.12 4.55 -20.59
C THR A 111 -29.15 3.57 -20.07
N ARG A 112 -29.48 2.54 -20.87
CA ARG A 112 -30.39 1.44 -20.47
C ARG A 112 -29.87 0.64 -19.27
N ASP A 113 -28.55 0.62 -19.03
CA ASP A 113 -27.92 -0.13 -17.95
C ASP A 113 -27.65 0.73 -16.69
N HIS A 114 -27.75 2.08 -16.77
CA HIS A 114 -27.43 2.98 -15.67
C HIS A 114 -28.19 2.61 -14.40
N LYS A 115 -29.52 2.52 -14.46
CA LYS A 115 -30.34 2.25 -13.27
C LYS A 115 -29.93 0.94 -12.60
N ARG A 116 -29.88 -0.15 -13.38
CA ARG A 116 -29.52 -1.47 -12.90
C ARG A 116 -28.11 -1.47 -12.27
N ARG A 117 -27.14 -0.85 -12.96
CA ARG A 117 -25.75 -0.81 -12.47
C ARG A 117 -25.58 0.04 -11.22
N ILE A 118 -26.26 1.19 -11.14
CA ILE A 118 -26.23 2.05 -9.95
C ILE A 118 -26.89 1.34 -8.76
N GLU A 119 -28.05 0.71 -8.93
CA GLU A 119 -28.73 -0.05 -7.87
C GLU A 119 -27.86 -1.22 -7.35
N GLU A 120 -27.19 -1.94 -8.25
CA GLU A 120 -26.22 -2.99 -7.91
C GLU A 120 -25.08 -2.41 -7.01
N LEU A 121 -24.48 -1.29 -7.39
CA LEU A 121 -23.41 -0.66 -6.63
C LEU A 121 -23.89 -0.09 -5.29
N LEU A 122 -25.04 0.54 -5.25
CA LEU A 122 -25.65 1.02 -4.00
C LEU A 122 -25.83 -0.13 -3.02
N SER A 123 -26.28 -1.29 -3.49
CA SER A 123 -26.44 -2.49 -2.66
C SER A 123 -25.07 -3.05 -2.20
N ASN A 124 -24.14 -3.26 -3.15
CA ASN A 124 -22.85 -3.89 -2.86
C ASN A 124 -21.96 -3.08 -1.90
N TYR A 125 -22.11 -1.76 -1.91
CA TYR A 125 -21.31 -0.84 -1.08
C TYR A 125 -22.09 -0.25 0.10
N ASP A 126 -23.26 -0.81 0.42
CA ASP A 126 -24.14 -0.36 1.54
C ASP A 126 -24.41 1.16 1.51
N LEU A 127 -24.87 1.64 0.35
CA LEU A 127 -25.18 3.05 0.08
C LEU A 127 -26.66 3.29 -0.27
N VAL A 128 -27.50 2.25 -0.19
CA VAL A 128 -28.92 2.34 -0.56
C VAL A 128 -29.64 3.43 0.23
N LYS A 129 -29.41 3.49 1.56
CA LYS A 129 -30.02 4.50 2.45
C LYS A 129 -29.53 5.91 2.15
N GLN A 130 -28.32 6.05 1.65
CA GLN A 130 -27.66 7.32 1.33
C GLN A 130 -27.87 7.77 -0.11
N SER A 131 -28.60 7.01 -0.92
CA SER A 131 -28.77 7.27 -2.37
C SER A 131 -29.13 8.71 -2.71
N LYS A 132 -29.98 9.35 -1.90
CA LYS A 132 -30.43 10.74 -2.05
C LYS A 132 -29.64 11.75 -1.18
N GLN A 133 -28.66 11.30 -0.42
CA GLN A 133 -27.85 12.17 0.43
C GLN A 133 -26.77 12.88 -0.40
N PHE A 134 -26.55 14.16 -0.14
CA PHE A 134 -25.44 14.91 -0.76
C PHE A 134 -24.08 14.37 -0.28
N ALA A 135 -23.14 14.21 -1.22
CA ALA A 135 -21.85 13.65 -0.91
C ALA A 135 -21.04 14.50 0.11
N ALA A 136 -21.22 15.82 0.11
CA ALA A 136 -20.60 16.69 1.11
C ALA A 136 -20.93 16.31 2.54
N THR A 137 -22.17 15.83 2.79
CA THR A 137 -22.70 15.55 4.14
C THR A 137 -22.41 14.13 4.63
N MET A 138 -21.74 13.30 3.82
CA MET A 138 -21.38 11.93 4.16
C MET A 138 -20.23 11.86 5.15
N SER A 139 -20.21 10.80 5.99
CA SER A 139 -19.04 10.47 6.80
C SER A 139 -17.83 10.04 5.94
N GLY A 140 -16.62 10.03 6.52
CA GLY A 140 -15.40 9.60 5.82
C GLY A 140 -15.52 8.20 5.21
N GLY A 141 -15.98 7.22 5.98
CA GLY A 141 -16.18 5.85 5.50
C GLY A 141 -17.25 5.74 4.40
N GLN A 142 -18.34 6.53 4.49
CA GLN A 142 -19.35 6.59 3.42
C GLN A 142 -18.78 7.19 2.13
N LYS A 143 -17.99 8.27 2.24
CA LYS A 143 -17.30 8.88 1.09
C LYS A 143 -16.35 7.91 0.41
N GLN A 144 -15.62 7.10 1.18
CA GLN A 144 -14.71 6.09 0.64
C GLN A 144 -15.49 4.99 -0.11
N ARG A 145 -16.59 4.51 0.45
CA ARG A 145 -17.46 3.53 -0.22
C ARG A 145 -18.03 4.09 -1.53
N LEU A 146 -18.47 5.35 -1.54
CA LEU A 146 -18.94 6.01 -2.76
C LEU A 146 -17.80 6.17 -3.79
N ALA A 147 -16.61 6.58 -3.36
CA ALA A 147 -15.47 6.73 -4.25
C ALA A 147 -15.06 5.40 -4.89
N LEU A 148 -15.05 4.31 -4.11
CA LEU A 148 -14.78 2.98 -4.63
C LEU A 148 -15.89 2.52 -5.60
N ALA A 149 -17.16 2.72 -5.25
CA ALA A 149 -18.29 2.40 -6.14
C ALA A 149 -18.20 3.14 -7.48
N CYS A 150 -17.83 4.41 -7.47
CA CYS A 150 -17.59 5.21 -8.67
C CYS A 150 -16.40 4.67 -9.48
N ALA A 151 -15.29 4.33 -8.83
CA ALA A 151 -14.09 3.83 -9.50
C ALA A 151 -14.30 2.47 -10.19
N VAL A 152 -15.25 1.65 -9.73
CA VAL A 152 -15.55 0.32 -10.30
C VAL A 152 -16.82 0.28 -11.16
N LEU A 153 -17.50 1.41 -11.34
CA LEU A 153 -18.81 1.48 -12.01
C LEU A 153 -18.75 0.90 -13.43
N HIS A 154 -17.73 1.21 -14.18
CA HIS A 154 -17.50 0.80 -15.57
C HIS A 154 -16.82 -0.57 -15.70
N ARG A 155 -16.64 -1.31 -14.57
CA ARG A 155 -16.01 -2.64 -14.51
C ARG A 155 -14.57 -2.64 -15.05
N PRO A 156 -13.66 -1.86 -14.45
CA PRO A 156 -12.28 -1.79 -14.89
C PRO A 156 -11.57 -3.13 -14.71
N GLN A 157 -10.57 -3.38 -15.57
CA GLN A 157 -9.68 -4.54 -15.44
C GLN A 157 -8.58 -4.30 -14.40
N LEU A 158 -8.22 -3.02 -14.16
CA LEU A 158 -7.21 -2.61 -13.19
C LEU A 158 -7.71 -1.40 -12.39
N LEU A 159 -7.57 -1.49 -11.08
CA LEU A 159 -7.97 -0.45 -10.16
C LEU A 159 -6.76 0.12 -9.44
N PHE A 160 -6.56 1.43 -9.54
CA PHE A 160 -5.54 2.16 -8.78
C PHE A 160 -6.19 2.85 -7.59
N LEU A 161 -5.63 2.66 -6.40
CA LEU A 161 -6.10 3.23 -5.14
C LEU A 161 -4.95 3.96 -4.45
N ASP A 162 -5.06 5.28 -4.32
CA ASP A 162 -4.02 6.10 -3.72
C ASP A 162 -4.38 6.43 -2.27
N GLU A 163 -3.78 5.72 -1.31
CA GLU A 163 -4.02 5.80 0.13
C GLU A 163 -5.52 5.81 0.50
N PRO A 164 -6.30 4.81 0.06
CA PRO A 164 -7.75 4.89 0.07
C PRO A 164 -8.38 4.92 1.47
N THR A 165 -7.65 4.55 2.51
CA THR A 165 -8.16 4.37 3.88
C THR A 165 -7.49 5.29 4.90
N SER A 166 -6.72 6.29 4.47
CA SER A 166 -5.91 7.16 5.35
C SER A 166 -6.73 7.98 6.36
N ALA A 167 -8.03 8.20 6.11
CA ALA A 167 -8.92 8.99 6.96
C ALA A 167 -10.18 8.21 7.39
N VAL A 168 -10.05 6.89 7.57
CA VAL A 168 -11.19 6.00 7.80
C VAL A 168 -11.02 5.25 9.13
N ASP A 169 -12.11 5.09 9.86
CA ASP A 169 -12.12 4.32 11.10
C ASP A 169 -11.80 2.82 10.86
N PRO A 170 -11.35 2.08 11.91
CA PRO A 170 -10.90 0.71 11.76
C PRO A 170 -11.96 -0.26 11.21
N GLN A 171 -13.26 -0.04 11.53
CA GLN A 171 -14.33 -0.90 11.02
C GLN A 171 -14.56 -0.65 9.53
N SER A 172 -14.71 0.61 9.13
CA SER A 172 -14.86 1.00 7.72
C SER A 172 -13.66 0.57 6.88
N ARG A 173 -12.43 0.57 7.44
CA ARG A 173 -11.23 0.05 6.78
C ARG A 173 -11.34 -1.46 6.52
N ARG A 174 -11.79 -2.26 7.51
CA ARG A 174 -11.99 -3.71 7.31
C ARG A 174 -13.00 -4.00 6.21
N ASP A 175 -14.12 -3.29 6.21
CA ASP A 175 -15.18 -3.45 5.21
C ASP A 175 -14.70 -3.04 3.81
N PHE A 176 -13.87 -2.00 3.72
CA PHE A 176 -13.23 -1.57 2.48
C PHE A 176 -12.33 -2.67 1.90
N TRP A 177 -11.45 -3.26 2.71
CA TRP A 177 -10.57 -4.35 2.30
C TRP A 177 -11.34 -5.61 1.89
N ALA A 178 -12.44 -5.93 2.56
CA ALA A 178 -13.32 -7.03 2.14
C ALA A 178 -13.91 -6.81 0.73
N ASN A 179 -14.20 -5.55 0.37
CA ASN A 179 -14.60 -5.20 -1.00
C ASN A 179 -13.46 -5.40 -2.00
N LEU A 180 -12.21 -5.04 -1.64
CA LEU A 180 -11.05 -5.24 -2.52
C LEU A 180 -10.80 -6.73 -2.79
N PHE A 181 -10.87 -7.58 -1.79
CA PHE A 181 -10.74 -9.03 -1.99
C PHE A 181 -11.80 -9.56 -2.95
N ARG A 182 -13.07 -9.19 -2.78
CA ARG A 182 -14.15 -9.60 -3.71
C ARG A 182 -13.90 -9.14 -5.15
N LEU A 183 -13.35 -7.94 -5.33
CA LEU A 183 -13.00 -7.44 -6.68
C LEU A 183 -11.84 -8.23 -7.28
N ALA A 184 -10.82 -8.57 -6.50
CA ALA A 184 -9.69 -9.37 -6.97
C ALA A 184 -10.12 -10.79 -7.31
N GLU A 185 -10.93 -11.45 -6.48
CA GLU A 185 -11.54 -12.76 -6.76
C GLU A 185 -12.40 -12.75 -8.04
N ALA A 186 -13.05 -11.62 -8.35
CA ALA A 186 -13.78 -11.43 -9.59
C ALA A 186 -12.88 -11.13 -10.82
N GLY A 187 -11.55 -11.12 -10.64
CA GLY A 187 -10.57 -10.96 -11.71
C GLY A 187 -10.07 -9.53 -11.93
N THR A 188 -10.45 -8.56 -11.08
CA THR A 188 -9.91 -7.20 -11.15
C THR A 188 -8.52 -7.15 -10.53
N THR A 189 -7.52 -6.66 -11.25
CA THR A 189 -6.22 -6.36 -10.66
C THR A 189 -6.31 -5.07 -9.84
N ILE A 190 -5.68 -5.02 -8.67
CA ILE A 190 -5.73 -3.85 -7.79
C ILE A 190 -4.32 -3.43 -7.42
N MET A 191 -3.99 -2.16 -7.64
CA MET A 191 -2.78 -1.55 -7.13
C MET A 191 -3.14 -0.52 -6.06
N VAL A 192 -2.71 -0.76 -4.82
CA VAL A 192 -3.04 0.09 -3.68
C VAL A 192 -1.77 0.67 -3.04
N SER A 193 -1.71 2.00 -2.93
CA SER A 193 -0.66 2.64 -2.12
C SER A 193 -1.11 2.75 -0.67
N THR A 194 -0.19 2.52 0.23
CA THR A 194 -0.41 2.65 1.67
C THR A 194 0.88 3.01 2.41
N HIS A 195 0.76 3.58 3.58
CA HIS A 195 1.84 3.72 4.56
C HIS A 195 1.55 2.90 5.83
N TYR A 196 0.45 2.14 5.85
CA TYR A 196 0.06 1.27 6.96
C TYR A 196 0.58 -0.15 6.75
N MET A 197 1.29 -0.68 7.76
CA MET A 197 1.88 -2.01 7.71
C MET A 197 0.84 -3.11 7.75
N ASP A 198 -0.25 -2.93 8.51
CA ASP A 198 -1.38 -3.86 8.57
C ASP A 198 -2.14 -3.99 7.24
N GLU A 199 -2.08 -2.97 6.39
CA GLU A 199 -2.63 -3.03 5.03
C GLU A 199 -1.66 -3.73 4.06
N ALA A 200 -0.36 -3.51 4.22
CA ALA A 200 0.66 -4.20 3.43
C ALA A 200 0.59 -5.73 3.63
N GLU A 201 0.34 -6.18 4.86
CA GLU A 201 0.16 -7.60 5.19
C GLU A 201 -1.07 -8.25 4.52
N ARG A 202 -2.04 -7.45 4.08
CA ARG A 202 -3.24 -7.93 3.37
C ARG A 202 -3.04 -8.08 1.87
N CYS A 203 -1.98 -7.51 1.31
CA CYS A 203 -1.70 -7.60 -0.12
C CYS A 203 -1.21 -9.00 -0.51
N HIS A 204 -1.51 -9.45 -1.74
CA HIS A 204 -0.95 -10.69 -2.27
C HIS A 204 0.56 -10.53 -2.53
N ARG A 205 0.97 -9.40 -3.05
CA ARG A 205 2.35 -8.97 -3.24
C ARG A 205 2.48 -7.49 -2.95
N LEU A 206 3.69 -7.03 -2.64
CA LEU A 206 3.95 -5.61 -2.47
C LEU A 206 5.37 -5.22 -2.88
N ALA A 207 5.52 -3.96 -3.29
CA ALA A 207 6.80 -3.29 -3.38
C ALA A 207 6.94 -2.27 -2.25
N ILE A 208 8.13 -2.17 -1.69
CA ILE A 208 8.49 -1.14 -0.71
C ILE A 208 9.27 -0.05 -1.43
N LEU A 209 8.79 1.19 -1.32
CA LEU A 209 9.42 2.37 -1.87
C LEU A 209 10.03 3.23 -0.78
N ASP A 210 11.28 3.62 -0.98
CA ASP A 210 11.95 4.62 -0.16
C ASP A 210 12.66 5.66 -1.04
N ARG A 211 12.32 6.94 -0.85
CA ARG A 211 12.92 8.09 -1.58
C ARG A 211 12.96 7.89 -3.09
N GLY A 212 11.88 7.42 -3.67
CA GLY A 212 11.73 7.23 -5.12
C GLY A 212 12.33 5.96 -5.68
N VAL A 213 12.90 5.09 -4.84
CA VAL A 213 13.52 3.82 -5.24
C VAL A 213 12.72 2.64 -4.70
N LYS A 214 12.54 1.59 -5.49
CA LYS A 214 12.01 0.31 -5.03
C LYS A 214 13.13 -0.45 -4.29
N VAL A 215 12.94 -0.65 -2.98
CA VAL A 215 13.95 -1.29 -2.11
C VAL A 215 13.64 -2.76 -1.81
N ALA A 216 12.40 -3.19 -2.00
CA ALA A 216 11.99 -4.58 -1.89
C ALA A 216 10.74 -4.86 -2.75
N ASP A 217 10.53 -6.13 -3.12
CA ASP A 217 9.37 -6.62 -3.89
C ASP A 217 9.16 -8.10 -3.59
N GLY A 218 7.95 -8.49 -3.21
CA GLY A 218 7.63 -9.88 -2.88
C GLY A 218 6.26 -10.03 -2.23
N THR A 219 5.90 -11.25 -1.86
CA THR A 219 4.78 -11.49 -0.95
C THR A 219 5.16 -11.03 0.45
N PRO A 220 4.20 -10.68 1.32
CA PRO A 220 4.51 -10.34 2.72
C PRO A 220 5.37 -11.42 3.40
N GLN A 221 5.05 -12.68 3.18
CA GLN A 221 5.78 -13.81 3.74
C GLN A 221 7.22 -13.92 3.21
N GLU A 222 7.43 -13.79 1.89
CA GLU A 222 8.77 -13.76 1.29
C GLU A 222 9.61 -12.63 1.89
N LEU A 223 9.05 -11.44 2.02
CA LEU A 223 9.74 -10.28 2.57
C LEU A 223 10.09 -10.44 4.04
N GLN A 224 9.20 -11.02 4.84
CA GLN A 224 9.47 -11.34 6.25
C GLN A 224 10.60 -12.36 6.40
N GLN A 225 10.64 -13.38 5.55
CA GLN A 225 11.70 -14.40 5.57
C GLN A 225 13.04 -13.88 5.05
N ALA A 226 13.00 -12.97 4.06
CA ALA A 226 14.20 -12.41 3.42
C ALA A 226 14.80 -11.21 4.16
N THR A 227 14.31 -10.87 5.35
CA THR A 227 14.84 -9.73 6.13
C THR A 227 16.32 -9.89 6.46
N GLY A 228 16.82 -11.13 6.65
CA GLY A 228 18.13 -11.43 7.21
C GLY A 228 18.30 -10.86 8.63
N MET A 229 17.18 -10.74 9.35
CA MET A 229 17.12 -10.25 10.71
C MET A 229 16.42 -11.25 11.61
N ASN A 230 16.99 -11.50 12.76
CA ASN A 230 16.31 -12.10 13.88
C ASN A 230 15.57 -11.02 14.68
N VAL A 231 14.38 -11.35 15.14
CA VAL A 231 13.58 -10.45 15.96
C VAL A 231 13.34 -11.09 17.32
N VAL A 232 13.64 -10.37 18.39
CA VAL A 232 13.35 -10.81 19.76
C VAL A 232 12.43 -9.81 20.46
N GLU A 233 11.45 -10.35 21.19
CA GLU A 233 10.63 -9.57 22.13
C GLU A 233 11.24 -9.69 23.53
N VAL A 234 11.46 -8.55 24.16
CA VAL A 234 12.01 -8.41 25.51
C VAL A 234 10.95 -7.80 26.42
N SER A 235 10.65 -8.50 27.52
CA SER A 235 9.79 -8.00 28.61
C SER A 235 10.67 -7.84 29.85
N ALA A 236 11.07 -6.61 30.13
CA ALA A 236 11.97 -6.27 31.24
C ALA A 236 11.21 -5.64 32.41
N ASN A 237 11.76 -5.75 33.62
CA ASN A 237 11.27 -5.04 34.80
C ASN A 237 11.44 -3.51 34.69
N ASP A 238 12.48 -3.06 33.98
CA ASP A 238 12.70 -1.67 33.57
C ASP A 238 12.86 -1.59 32.07
N PRO A 239 11.79 -1.30 31.30
CA PRO A 239 11.86 -1.24 29.84
C PRO A 239 12.75 -0.11 29.32
N TYR A 240 12.88 1.00 30.03
CA TYR A 240 13.70 2.13 29.60
C TYR A 240 15.20 1.82 29.72
N ALA A 241 15.62 1.28 30.86
CA ALA A 241 17.00 0.80 31.05
C ALA A 241 17.36 -0.30 30.05
N ALA A 242 16.45 -1.26 29.84
CA ALA A 242 16.62 -2.34 28.85
C ALA A 242 16.76 -1.79 27.42
N GLN A 243 15.95 -0.82 27.04
CA GLN A 243 16.04 -0.18 25.73
C GLN A 243 17.41 0.49 25.55
N SER A 244 17.88 1.23 26.54
CA SER A 244 19.18 1.91 26.48
C SER A 244 20.34 0.94 26.37
N ALA A 245 20.32 -0.14 27.16
CA ALA A 245 21.34 -1.19 27.13
C ALA A 245 21.40 -1.89 25.78
N LEU A 246 20.24 -2.30 25.22
CA LEU A 246 20.18 -2.99 23.95
C LEU A 246 20.49 -2.09 22.75
N ALA A 247 20.04 -0.83 22.77
CA ALA A 247 20.33 0.13 21.70
C ALA A 247 21.81 0.54 21.65
N GLY A 248 22.58 0.34 22.72
CA GLY A 248 24.02 0.58 22.77
C GLY A 248 24.87 -0.50 22.12
N LEU A 249 24.29 -1.64 21.75
CA LEU A 249 25.03 -2.75 21.14
C LEU A 249 25.23 -2.53 19.64
N ALA A 250 26.45 -2.79 19.17
CA ALA A 250 26.79 -2.66 17.74
C ALA A 250 26.05 -3.70 16.86
N GLU A 251 25.68 -4.82 17.46
CA GLU A 251 24.94 -5.91 16.81
C GLU A 251 23.43 -5.64 16.68
N VAL A 252 22.92 -4.63 17.36
CA VAL A 252 21.47 -4.29 17.36
C VAL A 252 21.19 -3.21 16.32
N VAL A 253 20.31 -3.52 15.39
CA VAL A 253 19.88 -2.60 14.32
C VAL A 253 18.82 -1.63 14.80
N SER A 254 17.86 -2.12 15.59
CA SER A 254 16.75 -1.29 16.08
C SER A 254 16.18 -1.86 17.37
N VAL A 255 15.75 -0.96 18.27
CA VAL A 255 14.95 -1.30 19.46
C VAL A 255 13.71 -0.42 19.46
N THR A 256 12.55 -1.05 19.29
CA THR A 256 11.25 -0.38 19.28
C THR A 256 10.43 -0.79 20.50
N GLN A 257 9.90 0.19 21.25
CA GLN A 257 9.04 -0.11 22.38
C GLN A 257 7.58 -0.29 21.92
N LEU A 258 6.97 -1.42 22.31
CA LEU A 258 5.57 -1.76 22.09
C LEU A 258 4.86 -1.97 23.44
N GLY A 259 4.31 -0.89 23.99
CA GLY A 259 3.75 -0.92 25.35
C GLY A 259 4.82 -1.19 26.39
N ILE A 260 4.72 -2.34 27.09
CA ILE A 260 5.70 -2.77 28.11
C ILE A 260 6.79 -3.70 27.55
N ARG A 261 6.74 -4.00 26.26
CA ARG A 261 7.71 -4.86 25.59
C ARG A 261 8.61 -4.05 24.68
N LEU A 262 9.82 -4.55 24.49
CA LEU A 262 10.73 -4.06 23.46
C LEU A 262 10.79 -5.09 22.34
N ARG A 263 10.87 -4.60 21.11
CA ARG A 263 11.11 -5.39 19.92
C ARG A 263 12.48 -5.02 19.37
N VAL A 264 13.37 -6.01 19.28
CA VAL A 264 14.79 -5.81 18.98
C VAL A 264 15.13 -6.54 17.69
N LEU A 265 15.72 -5.84 16.73
CA LEU A 265 16.17 -6.38 15.45
C LEU A 265 17.68 -6.62 15.51
N ILE A 266 18.10 -7.84 15.22
CA ILE A 266 19.50 -8.29 15.25
C ILE A 266 19.77 -9.01 13.93
N PRO A 267 20.83 -8.67 13.17
CA PRO A 267 21.19 -9.40 11.96
C PRO A 267 21.43 -10.88 12.24
N ASP A 268 21.00 -11.75 11.33
CA ASP A 268 21.04 -13.22 11.50
C ASP A 268 22.45 -13.80 11.62
N HIS A 269 23.49 -13.08 11.19
CA HIS A 269 24.88 -13.48 11.26
C HIS A 269 25.54 -13.27 12.63
N HIS A 270 24.83 -12.68 13.61
CA HIS A 270 25.39 -12.43 14.96
C HIS A 270 25.14 -13.57 15.96
N GLY A 271 24.72 -14.75 15.50
CA GLY A 271 24.50 -15.92 16.36
C GLY A 271 23.12 -15.94 17.02
N ASP A 272 23.01 -16.54 18.22
CA ASP A 272 21.74 -16.63 18.93
C ASP A 272 21.29 -15.25 19.44
N PRO A 273 20.17 -14.71 18.94
CA PRO A 273 19.71 -13.37 19.30
C PRO A 273 19.18 -13.31 20.74
N VAL A 274 18.71 -14.43 21.30
CA VAL A 274 18.23 -14.51 22.70
C VAL A 274 19.41 -14.43 23.64
N ASP A 275 20.45 -15.22 23.40
CA ASP A 275 21.69 -15.22 24.20
C ASP A 275 22.38 -13.83 24.19
N LEU A 276 22.37 -13.14 23.04
CA LEU A 276 22.95 -11.82 22.92
C LEU A 276 22.19 -10.80 23.79
N ALA A 277 20.88 -10.81 23.72
CA ALA A 277 20.04 -9.90 24.49
C ALA A 277 20.09 -10.24 26.01
N GLU A 278 20.12 -11.52 26.38
CA GLU A 278 20.26 -11.96 27.80
C GLU A 278 21.57 -11.48 28.41
N ARG A 279 22.68 -11.67 27.71
CA ARG A 279 24.02 -11.24 28.21
C ARG A 279 24.10 -9.72 28.39
N ALA A 280 23.54 -8.97 27.45
CA ALA A 280 23.53 -7.51 27.52
C ALA A 280 22.74 -7.00 28.74
N LEU A 281 21.55 -7.55 28.96
CA LEU A 281 20.70 -7.13 30.07
C LEU A 281 21.20 -7.61 31.42
N ALA A 282 21.77 -8.83 31.49
CA ALA A 282 22.40 -9.33 32.72
C ALA A 282 23.62 -8.50 33.16
N GLY A 283 24.42 -8.00 32.21
CA GLY A 283 25.52 -7.09 32.46
C GLY A 283 25.11 -5.78 33.15
N GLU A 284 23.90 -5.31 32.93
CA GLU A 284 23.29 -4.12 33.54
C GLU A 284 22.39 -4.47 34.75
N GLY A 285 22.33 -5.73 35.16
CA GLY A 285 21.47 -6.18 36.25
C GLY A 285 19.99 -6.14 36.01
N ILE A 286 19.57 -6.12 34.73
CA ILE A 286 18.17 -6.03 34.30
C ILE A 286 17.59 -7.46 34.15
N THR A 287 16.49 -7.74 34.87
CA THR A 287 15.75 -8.98 34.71
C THR A 287 14.74 -8.86 33.60
N ALA A 288 14.80 -9.78 32.63
CA ALA A 288 13.89 -9.78 31.48
C ALA A 288 13.50 -11.21 31.05
N THR A 289 12.36 -11.33 30.41
CA THR A 289 11.95 -12.51 29.63
C THR A 289 12.13 -12.18 28.15
N ILE A 290 12.89 -13.02 27.45
CA ILE A 290 13.25 -12.81 26.06
C ILE A 290 12.74 -14.00 25.24
N ARG A 291 12.15 -13.72 24.09
CA ARG A 291 11.69 -14.74 23.14
C ARG A 291 11.91 -14.29 21.70
N GLN A 292 12.35 -15.20 20.86
CA GLN A 292 12.38 -14.97 19.43
C GLN A 292 10.96 -14.97 18.86
N THR A 293 10.70 -14.09 17.88
CA THR A 293 9.39 -13.93 17.24
C THR A 293 9.56 -13.70 15.74
N PRO A 294 8.59 -14.08 14.91
CA PRO A 294 8.63 -13.77 13.48
C PRO A 294 8.72 -12.26 13.23
N ALA A 295 9.41 -11.88 12.15
CA ALA A 295 9.43 -10.49 11.70
C ALA A 295 8.03 -10.04 11.24
N SER A 296 7.63 -8.83 11.64
CA SER A 296 6.44 -8.13 11.13
C SER A 296 6.79 -7.31 9.88
N MET A 297 5.79 -6.78 9.17
CA MET A 297 6.06 -5.87 8.07
C MET A 297 6.73 -4.56 8.51
N GLU A 298 6.56 -4.14 9.76
CA GLU A 298 7.29 -3.01 10.34
C GLU A 298 8.80 -3.30 10.44
N ASP A 299 9.17 -4.51 10.91
CA ASP A 299 10.57 -4.94 10.97
C ASP A 299 11.18 -5.06 9.57
N VAL A 300 10.42 -5.62 8.61
CA VAL A 300 10.83 -5.66 7.19
C VAL A 300 11.14 -4.26 6.69
N PHE A 301 10.23 -3.31 6.91
CA PHE A 301 10.39 -1.94 6.45
C PHE A 301 11.65 -1.30 7.03
N VAL A 302 11.87 -1.42 8.33
CA VAL A 302 13.08 -0.91 9.00
C VAL A 302 14.33 -1.55 8.39
N ALA A 303 14.36 -2.88 8.25
CA ALA A 303 15.51 -3.60 7.72
C ALA A 303 15.88 -3.19 6.29
N VAL A 304 14.89 -3.09 5.38
CA VAL A 304 15.17 -2.77 3.97
C VAL A 304 15.53 -1.30 3.77
N THR A 305 14.94 -0.38 4.54
CA THR A 305 15.25 1.05 4.44
C THR A 305 16.65 1.37 4.99
N MET A 306 17.05 0.75 6.09
CA MET A 306 18.41 0.90 6.63
C MET A 306 19.48 0.34 5.69
N ARG A 307 19.25 -0.82 5.05
CA ARG A 307 20.16 -1.34 4.02
C ARG A 307 20.27 -0.39 2.82
N ALA A 308 19.13 0.14 2.37
CA ALA A 308 19.14 1.11 1.27
C ALA A 308 19.89 2.39 1.62
N GLU A 309 19.84 2.86 2.87
CA GLU A 309 20.62 4.00 3.34
C GLU A 309 22.13 3.71 3.40
N ALA A 310 22.50 2.51 3.86
CA ALA A 310 23.91 2.08 3.90
C ALA A 310 24.54 2.00 2.50
N CYS A 311 23.76 1.55 1.49
CA CYS A 311 24.23 1.49 0.10
C CYS A 311 24.34 2.87 -0.60
N ARG A 312 23.75 3.92 -0.03
CA ARG A 312 23.79 5.30 -0.58
C ARG A 312 24.95 6.14 -0.03
N LYS A 313 25.57 5.72 1.07
CA LYS A 313 26.76 6.34 1.68
C LYS A 313 28.03 5.78 1.05
#